data_b4fef8a0ff5b927d9c0e07d9a38322ab
#
_entry.id   b4fef8a0ff5b927d9c0e07d9a38322ab
#
_cell.length_a   1.000
_cell.length_b   1.000
_cell.length_c   1.000
_cell.angle_alpha   90.00
_cell.angle_beta   90.00
_cell.angle_gamma   90.00
#
_symmetry.space_group_name_H-M   'P 1'
#
loop_
_entity.id
_entity.type
_entity.pdbx_description
1 polymer ?
#
loop_
_entity_poly.entity_id
_entity_poly.type
_entity_poly.pdbx_seq_one_letter_code
_entity_poly.pdbx_strand_id
1 'polypeptide(L)'
;MKEKVQTLQDFGEVLHEVRRDMCYATDLLASDLKASKSLFGGVWTGKSHNIEHYIRVFRHLYSEAHNDAQRQKLDDALYALFHPG
;
A
#
# COMPACT_ATOMS: atom_id res chain seq x y z
N MET A 1 -18.78 -6.93 11.38
CA MET A 1 -18.28 -6.63 11.09
C MET A 1 -17.51 -6.02 10.66
N LYS A 2 -16.83 -5.73 10.44
CA LYS A 2 -16.10 -5.13 10.05
C LYS A 2 -15.54 -4.99 9.18
N GLU A 3 -15.03 -4.47 8.77
CA GLU A 3 -14.47 -4.15 8.11
C GLU A 3 -13.89 -3.70 7.49
N LYS A 4 -13.44 -3.65 7.14
CA LYS A 4 -12.98 -3.24 6.08
C LYS A 4 -11.81 -2.41 6.02
N VAL A 5 -11.18 -1.78 5.13
CA VAL A 5 -9.99 -0.96 5.26
C VAL A 5 -10.30 0.24 6.13
N GLN A 6 -9.92 0.21 7.38
CA GLN A 6 -10.22 1.28 8.32
C GLN A 6 -9.01 1.65 9.17
N THR A 7 -7.92 0.91 9.01
CA THR A 7 -6.71 1.15 9.79
C THR A 7 -5.52 1.15 8.85
N LEU A 8 -4.39 1.66 9.35
CA LEU A 8 -3.14 1.61 8.58
C LEU A 8 -2.73 0.18 8.29
N GLN A 9 -3.03 -0.75 9.21
CA GLN A 9 -2.71 -2.15 8.97
C GLN A 9 -3.47 -2.68 7.76
N ASP A 10 -4.76 -2.40 7.68
CA ASP A 10 -5.57 -2.84 6.55
C ASP A 10 -5.10 -2.19 5.25
N PHE A 11 -4.77 -0.91 5.32
CA PHE A 11 -4.28 -0.19 4.16
C PHE A 11 -2.96 -0.79 3.68
N GLY A 12 -2.06 -1.09 4.61
CA GLY A 12 -0.78 -1.71 4.27
C GLY A 12 -0.96 -3.09 3.63
N GLU A 13 -1.95 -3.86 4.10
CA GLU A 13 -2.24 -5.15 3.51
C GLU A 13 -2.70 -5.02 2.07
N VAL A 14 -3.54 -4.03 1.77
CA VAL A 14 -3.99 -3.80 0.40
C VAL A 14 -2.81 -3.41 -0.49
N LEU A 15 -1.94 -2.53 0.01
CA LEU A 15 -0.74 -2.16 -0.74
C LEU A 15 0.10 -3.39 -1.07
N HIS A 16 0.26 -4.26 -0.10
CA HIS A 16 1.04 -5.48 -0.28
C HIS A 16 0.39 -6.41 -1.30
N GLU A 17 -0.93 -6.55 -1.25
CA GLU A 17 -1.65 -7.38 -2.20
C GLU A 17 -1.53 -6.86 -3.62
N VAL A 18 -1.69 -5.55 -3.80
CA VAL A 18 -1.57 -4.96 -5.13
C VAL A 18 -0.15 -5.11 -5.65
N ARG A 19 0.85 -4.90 -4.79
CA ARG A 19 2.24 -5.11 -5.18
C ARG A 19 2.45 -6.54 -5.69
N ARG A 20 1.91 -7.51 -4.97
CA ARG A 20 2.04 -8.91 -5.38
C ARG A 20 1.33 -9.18 -6.70
N ASP A 21 0.15 -8.58 -6.88
CA ASP A 21 -0.60 -8.72 -8.11
C ASP A 21 0.14 -8.13 -9.30
N MET A 22 0.90 -7.06 -9.05
CA MET A 22 1.73 -6.43 -10.07
C MET A 22 3.04 -7.18 -10.31
N CYS A 23 3.32 -8.20 -9.52
CA CYS A 23 4.61 -8.92 -9.54
C CYS A 23 5.78 -7.97 -9.28
N TYR A 24 5.59 -7.01 -8.41
CA TYR A 24 6.58 -5.98 -8.10
C TYR A 24 7.33 -6.39 -6.85
N ALA A 25 8.55 -6.88 -7.02
CA ALA A 25 9.35 -7.37 -5.90
C ALA A 25 9.65 -6.24 -4.92
N THR A 26 9.62 -6.55 -3.62
CA THR A 26 9.92 -5.55 -2.60
C THR A 26 11.33 -4.98 -2.77
N ASP A 27 12.30 -5.80 -3.18
CA ASP A 27 13.66 -5.33 -3.40
C ASP A 27 13.70 -4.24 -4.47
N LEU A 28 12.97 -4.46 -5.57
CA LEU A 28 12.92 -3.50 -6.65
C LEU A 28 12.19 -2.23 -6.21
N LEU A 29 11.10 -2.41 -5.49
CA LEU A 29 10.32 -1.29 -4.98
C LEU A 29 11.17 -0.44 -4.04
N ALA A 30 11.95 -1.07 -3.16
CA ALA A 30 12.84 -0.35 -2.25
C ALA A 30 13.89 0.44 -3.02
N SER A 31 14.43 -0.16 -4.08
CA SER A 31 15.42 0.51 -4.92
C SER A 31 14.79 1.72 -5.61
N ASP A 32 13.59 1.55 -6.16
CA ASP A 32 12.92 2.62 -6.88
C ASP A 32 12.58 3.80 -5.96
N LEU A 33 12.19 3.52 -4.73
CA LEU A 33 11.85 4.56 -3.76
C LEU A 33 13.05 5.04 -2.96
N LYS A 34 14.21 4.41 -3.16
CA LYS A 34 15.44 4.74 -2.42
C LYS A 34 15.20 4.61 -0.92
N ALA A 35 14.55 3.53 -0.53
CA ALA A 35 14.20 3.28 0.86
C ALA A 35 14.73 1.92 1.28
N SER A 36 14.84 1.70 2.60
CA SER A 36 15.28 0.42 3.11
C SER A 36 14.14 -0.60 3.06
N LYS A 37 14.49 -1.88 2.96
CA LYS A 37 13.49 -2.94 2.95
C LYS A 37 12.70 -3.00 4.24
N SER A 38 13.32 -2.59 5.35
CA SER A 38 12.63 -2.63 6.65
C SER A 38 11.45 -1.68 6.69
N LEU A 39 11.49 -0.58 5.91
CA LEU A 39 10.35 0.32 5.80
C LEU A 39 9.11 -0.43 5.30
N PHE A 40 9.31 -1.28 4.30
CA PHE A 40 8.19 -2.01 3.70
C PHE A 40 7.64 -3.07 4.65
N GLY A 41 8.51 -3.70 5.44
CA GLY A 41 8.04 -4.63 6.46
C GLY A 41 7.07 -3.96 7.42
N GLY A 42 7.38 -2.73 7.83
CA GLY A 42 6.49 -1.96 8.68
C GLY A 42 5.18 -1.59 8.01
N VAL A 43 5.25 -1.25 6.71
CA VAL A 43 4.03 -0.90 5.95
C VAL A 43 3.14 -2.12 5.74
N TRP A 44 3.74 -3.24 5.29
CA TRP A 44 2.95 -4.44 4.98
C TRP A 44 2.22 -4.98 6.21
N THR A 45 2.80 -4.82 7.39
CA THR A 45 2.22 -5.37 8.62
C THR A 45 1.44 -4.33 9.43
N GLY A 46 1.47 -3.08 8.99
CA GLY A 46 0.77 -2.02 9.72
C GLY A 46 1.47 -1.56 10.97
N LYS A 47 2.73 -1.97 11.17
CA LYS A 47 3.49 -1.58 12.36
C LYS A 47 4.07 -0.18 12.27
N SER A 48 4.25 0.33 11.05
CA SER A 48 4.71 1.70 10.89
C SER A 48 3.61 2.67 11.33
N HIS A 49 3.97 3.70 12.06
CA HIS A 49 3.03 4.73 12.48
C HIS A 49 3.16 6.00 11.65
N ASN A 50 4.05 5.99 10.67
CA ASN A 50 4.27 7.15 9.81
C ASN A 50 3.44 6.99 8.54
N ILE A 51 2.35 7.76 8.45
CA ILE A 51 1.43 7.64 7.31
C ILE A 51 2.13 7.99 6.00
N GLU A 52 3.18 8.81 6.05
CA GLU A 52 3.90 9.15 4.82
C GLU A 52 4.52 7.94 4.15
N HIS A 53 4.94 6.95 4.95
CA HIS A 53 5.49 5.72 4.38
C HIS A 53 4.45 5.00 3.52
N TYR A 54 3.21 4.95 4.02
CA TYR A 54 2.12 4.31 3.30
C TYR A 54 1.78 5.10 2.03
N ILE A 55 1.74 6.42 2.14
CA ILE A 55 1.38 7.26 1.00
C ILE A 55 2.46 7.18 -0.09
N ARG A 56 3.74 7.15 0.30
CA ARG A 56 4.82 6.98 -0.67
C ARG A 56 4.67 5.70 -1.48
N VAL A 57 4.40 4.60 -0.77
CA VAL A 57 4.21 3.31 -1.42
C VAL A 57 2.96 3.35 -2.30
N PHE A 58 1.87 3.90 -1.79
CA PHE A 58 0.63 4.02 -2.53
C PHE A 58 0.84 4.77 -3.84
N ARG A 59 1.45 5.95 -3.77
CA ARG A 59 1.63 6.78 -4.95
C ARG A 59 2.49 6.08 -6.00
N HIS A 60 3.52 5.40 -5.57
CA HIS A 60 4.40 4.72 -6.50
C HIS A 60 3.69 3.53 -7.15
N LEU A 61 2.99 2.72 -6.35
CA LEU A 61 2.24 1.60 -6.90
C LEU A 61 1.16 2.08 -7.86
N TYR A 62 0.49 3.18 -7.53
CA TYR A 62 -0.54 3.74 -8.39
C TYR A 62 0.04 4.15 -9.74
N SER A 63 1.20 4.79 -9.73
CA SER A 63 1.83 5.24 -10.97
C SER A 63 2.34 4.09 -11.82
N GLU A 64 2.68 2.95 -11.19
CA GLU A 64 3.21 1.78 -11.88
C GLU A 64 2.17 0.71 -12.14
N ALA A 65 0.92 0.94 -11.76
CA ALA A 65 -0.13 -0.07 -11.89
C ALA A 65 -0.33 -0.44 -13.36
N HIS A 66 -0.59 -1.72 -13.58
CA HIS A 66 -0.69 -2.27 -14.94
C HIS A 66 -2.07 -2.06 -15.56
N ASN A 67 -3.10 -1.87 -14.73
CA ASN A 67 -4.46 -1.79 -15.23
C ASN A 67 -5.34 -1.02 -14.26
N ASP A 68 -6.55 -0.71 -14.72
CA ASP A 68 -7.49 0.09 -13.92
C ASP A 68 -7.97 -0.65 -12.69
N ALA A 69 -8.06 -2.00 -12.74
CA ALA A 69 -8.50 -2.76 -11.59
C ALA A 69 -7.54 -2.59 -10.42
N GLN A 70 -6.24 -2.58 -10.69
CA GLN A 70 -5.24 -2.36 -9.64
C GLN A 70 -5.35 -0.95 -9.08
N ARG A 71 -5.49 0.04 -9.95
CA ARG A 71 -5.65 1.43 -9.49
C ARG A 71 -6.92 1.61 -8.68
N GLN A 72 -8.01 0.97 -9.11
CA GLN A 72 -9.27 1.06 -8.38
C GLN A 72 -9.16 0.47 -6.99
N LYS A 73 -8.46 -0.67 -6.87
CA LYS A 73 -8.26 -1.29 -5.56
C LYS A 73 -7.50 -0.37 -4.63
N LEU A 74 -6.47 0.32 -5.16
CA LEU A 74 -5.71 1.28 -4.37
C LEU A 74 -6.58 2.47 -3.97
N ASP A 75 -7.37 3.01 -4.92
CA ASP A 75 -8.25 4.14 -4.63
C ASP A 75 -9.28 3.78 -3.57
N ASP A 76 -9.87 2.59 -3.69
CA ASP A 76 -10.87 2.16 -2.72
C ASP A 76 -10.28 2.05 -1.31
N ALA A 77 -9.05 1.55 -1.22
CA ALA A 77 -8.39 1.43 0.07
C ALA A 77 -8.09 2.79 0.67
N LEU A 78 -7.63 3.72 -0.16
CA LEU A 78 -7.34 5.07 0.32
C LEU A 78 -8.61 5.77 0.78
N TYR A 79 -9.67 5.64 -0.01
CA TYR A 79 -10.96 6.24 0.35
C TYR A 79 -11.45 5.68 1.69
N ALA A 80 -11.38 4.36 1.86
CA ALA A 80 -11.86 3.73 3.09
C ALA A 80 -11.04 4.17 4.30
N LEU A 81 -9.75 4.44 4.11
CA LEU A 81 -8.89 4.89 5.21
C LEU A 81 -9.33 6.24 5.74
N PHE A 82 -9.72 7.15 4.84
CA PHE A 82 -10.11 8.50 5.24
C PHE A 82 -11.62 8.67 5.47
N HIS A 83 -12.40 7.63 5.15
CA HIS A 83 -13.86 7.66 5.32
C HIS A 83 -14.33 6.38 5.98
N PRO A 84 -13.81 6.09 7.18
CA PRO A 84 -14.18 4.84 7.87
C PRO A 84 -15.65 4.88 8.30
N GLY A 85 -16.27 3.74 8.21
CA GLY A 85 -17.64 3.59 8.64
C GLY A 85 -18.63 3.99 7.61
#